data_0a3ac105f7779b4093dc2569352a76ba
#
_entry.id   0a3ac105f7779b4093dc2569352a76ba
#
_cell.length_a   1.000
_cell.length_b   1.000
_cell.length_c   1.000
_cell.angle_alpha   90.00
_cell.angle_beta   90.00
_cell.angle_gamma   90.00
#
_symmetry.space_group_name_H-M   'P 1'
#
loop_
_entity.id
_entity.type
_entity.pdbx_description
1 polymer ?
#
loop_
_entity_poly.entity_id
_entity_poly.type
_entity_poly.pdbx_seq_one_letter_code
_entity_poly.pdbx_strand_id
1 'polypeptide(L)'
;MVAVAGGELPEDSELHGTKVEGFEIGKFPVMKEEYEWIRVWGMGRGYSLAAGLAPGNSHPVTHVSWYDAVKWCNAKSEHELLVPVYTINGLIDRAGEYGPDGSKLVARNERANGYRLPTEAEWEWAARGGPFSRGHKYSGSNEADEVGWHGENAEGRTWPVGLKAANELGVHDMSGNVWEWCWDLDDSMSANRLRGGSWKHQAADAAVTYRVSRAPDSRYSAIGFRLARNA
;
A
#
# COMPACT_ATOMS: atom_id res chain seq x y z
N MET A 1 9.04 9.49 -3.08
CA MET A 1 7.71 9.87 -2.59
C MET A 1 7.14 10.99 -3.45
N VAL A 2 5.83 11.13 -3.53
CA VAL A 2 5.08 12.18 -4.25
C VAL A 2 4.22 12.91 -3.21
N ALA A 3 4.33 14.24 -3.16
CA ALA A 3 3.49 15.05 -2.28
C ALA A 3 2.07 15.13 -2.83
N VAL A 4 1.09 14.90 -1.96
CA VAL A 4 -0.35 14.95 -2.26
C VAL A 4 -0.98 15.99 -1.36
N ALA A 5 -1.54 17.05 -1.95
CA ALA A 5 -2.28 18.04 -1.18
C ALA A 5 -3.59 17.43 -0.66
N GLY A 6 -3.99 17.87 0.53
CA GLY A 6 -5.23 17.42 1.15
C GLY A 6 -6.48 17.81 0.36
N GLY A 7 -7.60 17.21 0.71
CA GLY A 7 -8.90 17.46 0.09
C GLY A 7 -10.01 16.63 0.72
N GLU A 8 -11.08 16.41 -0.03
CA GLU A 8 -12.24 15.64 0.42
C GLU A 8 -12.67 14.66 -0.67
N LEU A 9 -12.96 13.42 -0.30
CA LEU A 9 -13.40 12.40 -1.24
C LEU A 9 -14.79 12.72 -1.79
N PRO A 10 -14.99 12.55 -3.13
CA PRO A 10 -16.21 12.97 -3.83
C PRO A 10 -17.39 12.01 -3.55
N GLU A 11 -18.58 12.44 -3.98
CA GLU A 11 -19.85 11.72 -3.73
C GLU A 11 -19.92 10.30 -4.30
N ASP A 12 -19.15 10.00 -5.35
CA ASP A 12 -19.08 8.66 -5.96
C ASP A 12 -18.14 7.69 -5.22
N SER A 13 -17.49 8.14 -4.14
CA SER A 13 -16.72 7.31 -3.23
C SER A 13 -17.61 6.71 -2.15
N GLU A 14 -17.35 5.43 -1.79
CA GLU A 14 -17.93 4.86 -0.56
C GLU A 14 -17.44 5.57 0.72
N LEU A 15 -16.33 6.32 0.62
CA LEU A 15 -15.74 7.13 1.68
C LEU A 15 -16.06 8.63 1.50
N HIS A 16 -17.13 8.97 0.76
CA HIS A 16 -17.49 10.36 0.46
C HIS A 16 -17.51 11.25 1.70
N GLY A 17 -17.12 12.49 1.54
CA GLY A 17 -17.05 13.47 2.64
C GLY A 17 -15.89 13.26 3.60
N THR A 18 -15.09 12.19 3.45
CA THR A 18 -13.88 12.00 4.26
C THR A 18 -12.82 13.01 3.85
N LYS A 19 -12.35 13.78 4.82
CA LYS A 19 -11.24 14.73 4.64
C LYS A 19 -9.91 13.98 4.73
N VAL A 20 -9.05 14.29 3.77
CA VAL A 20 -7.68 13.80 3.71
C VAL A 20 -6.74 14.98 3.92
N GLU A 21 -5.88 14.89 4.92
CA GLU A 21 -4.82 15.87 5.14
C GLU A 21 -3.72 15.72 4.08
N GLY A 22 -2.83 16.72 3.95
CA GLY A 22 -1.68 16.60 3.05
C GLY A 22 -0.72 15.51 3.52
N PHE A 23 -0.21 14.71 2.59
CA PHE A 23 0.70 13.59 2.85
C PHE A 23 1.63 13.32 1.68
N GLU A 24 2.58 12.43 1.85
CA GLU A 24 3.39 11.89 0.77
C GLU A 24 3.04 10.42 0.51
N ILE A 25 3.02 10.02 -0.77
CA ILE A 25 2.76 8.64 -1.19
C ILE A 25 3.90 8.09 -2.05
N GLY A 26 4.16 6.79 -1.97
CA GLY A 26 5.10 6.11 -2.84
C GLY A 26 4.71 6.25 -4.32
N LYS A 27 5.64 6.69 -5.17
CA LYS A 27 5.41 6.78 -6.61
C LYS A 27 5.02 5.43 -7.22
N PHE A 28 5.55 4.35 -6.65
CA PHE A 28 5.34 2.96 -7.05
C PHE A 28 4.96 2.12 -5.81
N PRO A 29 4.36 0.93 -5.99
CA PRO A 29 4.38 -0.11 -4.98
C PRO A 29 5.83 -0.42 -4.56
N VAL A 30 6.04 -0.88 -3.33
CA VAL A 30 7.39 -1.27 -2.86
C VAL A 30 7.93 -2.39 -3.73
N MET A 31 9.10 -2.15 -4.33
CA MET A 31 9.77 -3.12 -5.19
C MET A 31 10.48 -4.21 -4.38
N LYS A 32 10.65 -5.37 -5.00
CA LYS A 32 11.38 -6.51 -4.41
C LYS A 32 12.79 -6.13 -3.96
N GLU A 33 13.52 -5.37 -4.76
CA GLU A 33 14.88 -4.93 -4.44
C GLU A 33 14.91 -4.05 -3.18
N GLU A 34 14.04 -3.04 -3.12
CA GLU A 34 13.94 -2.15 -1.95
C GLU A 34 13.50 -2.94 -0.70
N TYR A 35 12.53 -3.83 -0.87
CA TYR A 35 12.06 -4.68 0.22
C TYR A 35 13.19 -5.52 0.82
N GLU A 36 13.97 -6.20 0.00
CA GLU A 36 15.07 -7.06 0.45
C GLU A 36 16.21 -6.26 1.08
N TRP A 37 16.53 -5.09 0.52
CA TRP A 37 17.55 -4.21 1.10
C TRP A 37 17.21 -3.87 2.56
N ILE A 38 16.01 -3.38 2.81
CA ILE A 38 15.56 -3.01 4.16
C ILE A 38 15.37 -4.25 5.05
N ARG A 39 14.89 -5.35 4.49
CA ARG A 39 14.76 -6.61 5.22
C ARG A 39 16.11 -7.08 5.79
N VAL A 40 17.13 -7.16 4.96
CA VAL A 40 18.49 -7.57 5.39
C VAL A 40 19.05 -6.62 6.44
N TRP A 41 18.91 -5.32 6.23
CA TRP A 41 19.31 -4.31 7.20
C TRP A 41 18.58 -4.46 8.53
N GLY A 42 17.26 -4.65 8.49
CA GLY A 42 16.39 -4.79 9.65
C GLY A 42 16.69 -6.06 10.46
N MET A 43 16.93 -7.19 9.79
CA MET A 43 17.32 -8.44 10.45
C MET A 43 18.58 -8.27 11.32
N GLY A 44 19.57 -7.51 10.84
CA GLY A 44 20.76 -7.15 11.62
C GLY A 44 20.47 -6.28 12.85
N ARG A 45 19.23 -5.79 13.01
CA ARG A 45 18.77 -4.93 14.13
C ARG A 45 17.61 -5.55 14.92
N GLY A 46 17.39 -6.85 14.73
CA GLY A 46 16.40 -7.60 15.50
C GLY A 46 14.98 -7.59 14.90
N TYR A 47 14.79 -7.06 13.69
CA TYR A 47 13.51 -7.18 12.99
C TYR A 47 13.31 -8.61 12.46
N SER A 48 12.15 -9.19 12.76
CA SER A 48 11.68 -10.42 12.13
C SER A 48 10.83 -10.07 10.90
N LEU A 49 11.43 -10.08 9.72
CA LEU A 49 10.80 -9.75 8.46
C LEU A 49 10.80 -10.97 7.53
N ALA A 50 9.62 -11.39 7.08
CA ALA A 50 9.48 -12.48 6.13
C ALA A 50 10.12 -12.12 4.79
N ALA A 51 10.61 -13.12 4.07
CA ALA A 51 11.06 -12.92 2.70
C ALA A 51 9.86 -12.64 1.80
N GLY A 52 9.92 -11.54 1.06
CA GLY A 52 8.95 -11.27 0.00
C GLY A 52 9.33 -12.01 -1.28
N LEU A 53 8.36 -12.19 -2.18
CA LEU A 53 8.57 -12.83 -3.48
C LEU A 53 8.24 -11.86 -4.62
N ALA A 54 8.92 -12.03 -5.74
CA ALA A 54 8.60 -11.40 -7.03
C ALA A 54 9.37 -12.08 -8.16
N PRO A 55 8.94 -11.97 -9.43
CA PRO A 55 9.68 -12.50 -10.58
C PRO A 55 11.01 -11.78 -10.85
N GLY A 56 11.16 -10.54 -10.41
CA GLY A 56 12.36 -9.73 -10.60
C GLY A 56 12.45 -8.55 -9.63
N ASN A 57 13.60 -7.90 -9.58
CA ASN A 57 13.92 -6.86 -8.60
C ASN A 57 13.05 -5.60 -8.72
N SER A 58 12.69 -5.21 -9.93
CA SER A 58 11.82 -4.05 -10.22
C SER A 58 10.32 -4.34 -10.17
N HIS A 59 9.92 -5.59 -9.86
CA HIS A 59 8.53 -5.95 -9.65
C HIS A 59 8.07 -5.56 -8.25
N PRO A 60 6.75 -5.33 -8.04
CA PRO A 60 6.21 -5.19 -6.69
C PRO A 60 6.55 -6.42 -5.84
N VAL A 61 6.92 -6.21 -4.60
CA VAL A 61 7.05 -7.32 -3.63
C VAL A 61 5.68 -7.90 -3.34
N THR A 62 5.60 -9.23 -3.25
CA THR A 62 4.39 -9.99 -2.94
C THR A 62 4.64 -11.02 -1.84
N HIS A 63 3.59 -11.75 -1.43
CA HIS A 63 3.65 -12.71 -0.32
C HIS A 63 4.05 -12.07 1.01
N VAL A 64 3.72 -10.81 1.19
CA VAL A 64 3.90 -10.05 2.43
C VAL A 64 2.56 -9.82 3.10
N SER A 65 2.47 -10.12 4.39
CA SER A 65 1.29 -9.85 5.20
C SER A 65 1.21 -8.36 5.55
N TRP A 66 0.06 -7.92 6.05
CA TRP A 66 -0.08 -6.57 6.59
C TRP A 66 0.91 -6.32 7.73
N TYR A 67 1.11 -7.32 8.60
CA TYR A 67 2.09 -7.24 9.68
C TYR A 67 3.54 -7.14 9.17
N ASP A 68 3.88 -7.85 8.09
CA ASP A 68 5.21 -7.70 7.48
C ASP A 68 5.42 -6.28 6.95
N ALA A 69 4.40 -5.72 6.28
CA ALA A 69 4.45 -4.37 5.74
C ALA A 69 4.61 -3.31 6.85
N VAL A 70 3.86 -3.45 7.95
CA VAL A 70 3.94 -2.55 9.12
C VAL A 70 5.33 -2.58 9.76
N LYS A 71 5.89 -3.77 10.02
CA LYS A 71 7.25 -3.91 10.56
C LYS A 71 8.30 -3.37 9.61
N TRP A 72 8.12 -3.64 8.32
CA TRP A 72 9.04 -3.17 7.30
C TRP A 72 9.05 -1.63 7.18
N CYS A 73 7.89 -0.98 7.29
CA CYS A 73 7.79 0.48 7.36
C CYS A 73 8.60 1.05 8.54
N ASN A 74 8.51 0.42 9.71
CA ASN A 74 9.31 0.82 10.88
C ASN A 74 10.81 0.63 10.62
N ALA A 75 11.22 -0.52 10.05
CA ALA A 75 12.62 -0.78 9.72
C ALA A 75 13.17 0.24 8.71
N LYS A 76 12.39 0.58 7.67
CA LYS A 76 12.76 1.62 6.72
C LYS A 76 12.86 2.99 7.37
N SER A 77 11.95 3.32 8.27
CA SER A 77 12.00 4.58 9.02
C SER A 77 13.28 4.69 9.84
N GLU A 78 13.62 3.66 10.61
CA GLU A 78 14.88 3.65 11.38
C GLU A 78 16.12 3.68 10.47
N HIS A 79 16.08 2.99 9.32
CA HIS A 79 17.17 3.02 8.34
C HIS A 79 17.45 4.45 7.85
N GLU A 80 16.41 5.25 7.68
CA GLU A 80 16.49 6.64 7.20
C GLU A 80 16.49 7.68 8.34
N LEU A 81 16.71 7.24 9.59
CA LEU A 81 16.77 8.08 10.80
C LEU A 81 15.48 8.86 11.06
N LEU A 82 14.35 8.31 10.64
CA LEU A 82 13.02 8.83 10.92
C LEU A 82 12.42 8.14 12.15
N VAL A 83 11.40 8.77 12.76
CA VAL A 83 10.68 8.20 13.90
C VAL A 83 9.69 7.14 13.39
N PRO A 84 9.83 5.85 13.77
CA PRO A 84 8.91 4.80 13.38
C PRO A 84 7.47 5.09 13.81
N VAL A 85 6.52 4.69 12.97
CA VAL A 85 5.10 5.01 13.15
C VAL A 85 4.38 4.00 14.02
N TYR A 86 4.73 2.71 13.89
CA TYR A 86 3.94 1.64 14.48
C TYR A 86 4.51 1.14 15.81
N THR A 87 3.63 1.00 16.80
CA THR A 87 3.98 0.52 18.14
C THR A 87 3.01 -0.55 18.62
N ILE A 88 3.47 -1.37 19.54
CA ILE A 88 2.65 -2.27 20.35
C ILE A 88 2.87 -1.90 21.80
N ASN A 89 1.79 -1.57 22.51
CA ASN A 89 1.87 -1.07 23.90
C ASN A 89 2.88 0.10 24.05
N GLY A 90 2.95 0.98 23.04
CA GLY A 90 3.82 2.14 23.02
C GLY A 90 5.30 1.86 22.70
N LEU A 91 5.67 0.62 22.39
CA LEU A 91 7.04 0.22 22.03
C LEU A 91 7.14 -0.27 20.60
N ILE A 92 8.31 -0.08 19.98
CA ILE A 92 8.60 -0.64 18.66
C ILE A 92 8.88 -2.13 18.83
N ASP A 93 7.95 -2.97 18.37
CA ASP A 93 8.13 -4.41 18.38
C ASP A 93 8.79 -4.87 17.06
N ARG A 94 10.08 -5.24 17.14
CA ARG A 94 10.86 -5.67 15.99
C ARG A 94 10.74 -7.18 15.71
N ALA A 95 10.61 -7.97 16.77
CA ALA A 95 10.69 -9.44 16.68
C ALA A 95 9.34 -10.14 16.89
N GLY A 96 8.33 -9.42 17.38
CA GLY A 96 7.06 -10.00 17.75
C GLY A 96 6.35 -10.66 16.56
N GLU A 97 5.84 -11.86 16.80
CA GLU A 97 4.82 -12.43 15.94
C GLU A 97 3.51 -11.72 16.25
N TYR A 98 3.00 -11.00 15.27
CA TYR A 98 1.65 -10.47 15.30
C TYR A 98 0.71 -11.61 14.94
N GLY A 99 -0.12 -12.01 15.85
CA GLY A 99 -0.96 -13.18 15.66
C GLY A 99 -2.44 -12.85 15.49
N PRO A 100 -3.20 -13.78 14.91
CA PRO A 100 -4.65 -13.68 14.77
C PRO A 100 -5.40 -13.76 16.10
N ASP A 101 -4.71 -14.04 17.20
CA ASP A 101 -5.30 -14.12 18.55
C ASP A 101 -5.58 -12.74 19.19
N GLY A 102 -5.34 -11.63 18.45
CA GLY A 102 -5.65 -10.26 18.89
C GLY A 102 -4.85 -9.76 20.08
N SER A 103 -3.87 -10.53 20.56
CA SER A 103 -3.10 -10.19 21.76
C SER A 103 -2.14 -9.02 21.58
N LYS A 104 -1.89 -8.58 20.32
CA LYS A 104 -0.98 -7.47 20.01
C LYS A 104 -1.63 -6.50 19.02
N LEU A 105 -2.35 -5.53 19.56
CA LEU A 105 -2.89 -4.43 18.77
C LEU A 105 -1.75 -3.49 18.34
N VAL A 106 -1.58 -3.35 17.03
CA VAL A 106 -0.69 -2.35 16.45
C VAL A 106 -1.35 -0.99 16.57
N ALA A 107 -0.67 -0.04 17.20
CA ALA A 107 -1.07 1.35 17.27
C ALA A 107 -0.22 2.22 16.35
N ARG A 108 -0.78 3.34 15.88
CA ARG A 108 -0.10 4.32 15.04
C ARG A 108 0.21 5.57 15.86
N ASN A 109 1.46 6.02 15.83
CA ASN A 109 1.86 7.32 16.35
C ASN A 109 1.67 8.38 15.26
N GLU A 110 0.60 9.15 15.36
CA GLU A 110 0.22 10.16 14.37
C GLU A 110 1.22 11.32 14.25
N ARG A 111 2.09 11.50 15.24
CA ARG A 111 3.13 12.55 15.24
C ARG A 111 4.46 12.08 14.66
N ALA A 112 4.58 10.79 14.34
CA ALA A 112 5.80 10.25 13.75
C ALA A 112 5.93 10.69 12.30
N ASN A 113 7.17 10.92 11.87
CA ASN A 113 7.51 11.32 10.51
C ASN A 113 8.04 10.17 9.64
N GLY A 114 7.95 8.94 10.14
CA GLY A 114 8.40 7.74 9.46
C GLY A 114 7.42 7.26 8.38
N TYR A 115 7.82 6.17 7.74
CA TYR A 115 7.02 5.51 6.72
C TYR A 115 5.89 4.68 7.34
N ARG A 116 4.79 4.63 6.61
CA ARG A 116 3.59 3.88 6.98
C ARG A 116 2.84 3.38 5.75
N LEU A 117 1.83 2.57 5.96
CA LEU A 117 0.81 2.28 4.96
C LEU A 117 -0.09 3.51 4.78
N PRO A 118 -0.61 3.76 3.59
CA PRO A 118 -1.67 4.75 3.41
C PRO A 118 -2.93 4.33 4.17
N THR A 119 -3.72 5.27 4.62
CA THR A 119 -5.12 4.98 4.93
C THR A 119 -5.88 4.66 3.65
N GLU A 120 -7.02 4.01 3.76
CA GLU A 120 -7.88 3.73 2.61
C GLU A 120 -8.30 5.02 1.89
N ALA A 121 -8.62 6.06 2.64
CA ALA A 121 -8.96 7.37 2.10
C ALA A 121 -7.79 8.07 1.40
N GLU A 122 -6.59 8.02 1.97
CA GLU A 122 -5.36 8.56 1.33
C GLU A 122 -5.05 7.79 0.05
N TRP A 123 -5.18 6.47 0.07
CA TRP A 123 -4.95 5.65 -1.11
C TRP A 123 -5.91 6.04 -2.25
N GLU A 124 -7.22 6.11 -1.96
CA GLU A 124 -8.22 6.47 -2.97
C GLU A 124 -8.03 7.89 -3.47
N TRP A 125 -7.79 8.86 -2.57
CA TRP A 125 -7.53 10.24 -2.93
C TRP A 125 -6.34 10.36 -3.89
N ALA A 126 -5.23 9.69 -3.60
CA ALA A 126 -4.08 9.66 -4.49
C ALA A 126 -4.36 8.94 -5.82
N ALA A 127 -5.11 7.81 -5.80
CA ALA A 127 -5.47 7.08 -7.01
C ALA A 127 -6.32 7.89 -7.96
N ARG A 128 -7.21 8.73 -7.44
CA ARG A 128 -8.05 9.65 -8.21
C ARG A 128 -7.28 10.84 -8.81
N GLY A 129 -6.01 11.05 -8.43
CA GLY A 129 -5.22 12.21 -8.86
C GLY A 129 -5.24 13.37 -7.87
N GLY A 130 -5.74 13.19 -6.65
CA GLY A 130 -5.82 14.22 -5.62
C GLY A 130 -6.61 15.44 -6.09
N PRO A 131 -6.11 16.66 -5.86
CA PRO A 131 -6.80 17.90 -6.29
C PRO A 131 -6.84 18.09 -7.82
N PHE A 132 -6.11 17.27 -8.58
CA PHE A 132 -6.07 17.30 -10.04
C PHE A 132 -6.93 16.21 -10.69
N SER A 133 -7.76 15.54 -9.88
CA SER A 133 -8.64 14.46 -10.34
C SER A 133 -9.50 14.88 -11.54
N ARG A 134 -9.56 13.99 -12.53
CA ARG A 134 -10.42 14.15 -13.71
C ARG A 134 -11.65 13.25 -13.67
N GLY A 135 -11.89 12.58 -12.55
CA GLY A 135 -13.03 11.67 -12.37
C GLY A 135 -12.91 10.37 -13.17
N HIS A 136 -11.69 9.92 -13.46
CA HIS A 136 -11.46 8.67 -14.17
C HIS A 136 -11.88 7.46 -13.33
N LYS A 137 -12.34 6.41 -14.00
CA LYS A 137 -12.69 5.13 -13.39
C LYS A 137 -11.47 4.41 -12.80
N TYR A 138 -10.35 4.47 -13.49
CA TYR A 138 -9.06 3.94 -13.07
C TYR A 138 -8.08 5.07 -12.78
N SER A 139 -6.96 4.77 -12.16
CA SER A 139 -5.99 5.79 -11.78
C SER A 139 -5.30 6.38 -13.01
N GLY A 140 -5.81 7.51 -13.49
CA GLY A 140 -5.29 8.27 -14.64
C GLY A 140 -5.98 8.02 -15.98
N SER A 141 -6.93 7.08 -16.11
CA SER A 141 -7.68 6.84 -17.35
C SER A 141 -9.02 6.16 -17.09
N ASN A 142 -9.92 6.22 -18.10
CA ASN A 142 -11.13 5.39 -18.14
C ASN A 142 -10.88 4.01 -18.77
N GLU A 143 -9.70 3.80 -19.39
CA GLU A 143 -9.30 2.56 -20.02
C GLU A 143 -8.26 1.85 -19.13
N ALA A 144 -8.63 0.67 -18.59
CA ALA A 144 -7.77 -0.08 -17.67
C ALA A 144 -6.42 -0.46 -18.29
N ASP A 145 -6.40 -0.79 -19.57
CA ASP A 145 -5.21 -1.22 -20.31
C ASP A 145 -4.12 -0.15 -20.39
N GLU A 146 -4.49 1.13 -20.30
CA GLU A 146 -3.53 2.23 -20.35
C GLU A 146 -2.74 2.38 -19.05
N VAL A 147 -3.39 2.09 -17.92
CA VAL A 147 -2.87 2.43 -16.57
C VAL A 147 -2.60 1.23 -15.67
N GLY A 148 -3.01 0.02 -16.07
CA GLY A 148 -2.97 -1.14 -15.19
C GLY A 148 -2.66 -2.48 -15.84
N TRP A 149 -2.11 -3.38 -15.03
CA TRP A 149 -1.92 -4.79 -15.32
C TRP A 149 -2.99 -5.62 -14.61
N HIS A 150 -3.88 -6.27 -15.35
CA HIS A 150 -5.00 -7.07 -14.84
C HIS A 150 -5.08 -8.44 -15.53
N GLY A 151 -6.03 -9.28 -15.16
CA GLY A 151 -6.08 -10.67 -15.59
C GLY A 151 -6.10 -10.90 -17.11
N GLU A 152 -6.57 -9.92 -17.87
CA GLU A 152 -6.70 -10.04 -19.32
C GLU A 152 -5.43 -9.59 -20.09
N ASN A 153 -4.54 -8.77 -19.46
CA ASN A 153 -3.35 -8.23 -20.12
C ASN A 153 -2.01 -8.54 -19.39
N ALA A 154 -2.05 -9.10 -18.19
CA ALA A 154 -0.86 -9.30 -17.35
C ALA A 154 -0.11 -10.62 -17.60
N GLU A 155 -0.59 -11.49 -18.49
CA GLU A 155 0.06 -12.78 -18.81
C GLU A 155 0.31 -13.67 -17.57
N GLY A 156 -0.59 -13.61 -16.57
CA GLY A 156 -0.52 -14.47 -15.37
C GLY A 156 0.58 -14.12 -14.37
N ARG A 157 1.12 -12.90 -14.38
CA ARG A 157 2.21 -12.46 -13.49
C ARG A 157 2.13 -10.97 -13.14
N THR A 158 2.90 -10.55 -12.14
CA THR A 158 3.21 -9.12 -11.95
C THR A 158 4.15 -8.62 -13.05
N TRP A 159 4.18 -7.31 -13.24
CA TRP A 159 5.10 -6.63 -14.15
C TRP A 159 5.99 -5.65 -13.39
N PRO A 160 7.17 -5.27 -13.93
CA PRO A 160 7.96 -4.19 -13.38
C PRO A 160 7.13 -2.93 -13.18
N VAL A 161 7.37 -2.22 -12.08
CA VAL A 161 6.61 -1.00 -11.77
C VAL A 161 6.83 0.11 -12.80
N GLY A 162 5.81 0.95 -13.01
CA GLY A 162 5.91 2.15 -13.83
C GLY A 162 5.88 1.93 -15.34
N LEU A 163 5.53 0.75 -15.83
CA LEU A 163 5.43 0.48 -17.27
C LEU A 163 4.11 0.98 -17.89
N LYS A 164 3.07 1.14 -17.09
CA LYS A 164 1.80 1.73 -17.49
C LYS A 164 1.78 3.22 -17.17
N ALA A 165 0.87 3.97 -17.78
CA ALA A 165 0.77 5.41 -17.58
C ALA A 165 0.53 5.78 -16.11
N ALA A 166 1.09 6.91 -15.68
CA ALA A 166 0.84 7.49 -14.37
C ALA A 166 -0.49 8.26 -14.34
N ASN A 167 -1.02 8.48 -13.15
CA ASN A 167 -2.12 9.41 -12.97
C ASN A 167 -1.63 10.88 -12.94
N GLU A 168 -2.53 11.81 -12.64
CA GLU A 168 -2.29 13.25 -12.64
C GLU A 168 -1.24 13.71 -11.62
N LEU A 169 -0.97 12.90 -10.60
CA LEU A 169 0.10 13.13 -9.61
C LEU A 169 1.44 12.54 -10.02
N GLY A 170 1.50 11.79 -11.13
CA GLY A 170 2.69 11.02 -11.51
C GLY A 170 2.89 9.74 -10.70
N VAL A 171 1.84 9.23 -10.06
CA VAL A 171 1.82 7.95 -9.33
C VAL A 171 1.40 6.83 -10.27
N HIS A 172 2.09 5.71 -10.22
CA HIS A 172 1.87 4.56 -11.11
C HIS A 172 1.30 3.35 -10.36
N ASP A 173 0.76 2.40 -11.13
CA ASP A 173 0.33 1.08 -10.66
C ASP A 173 -0.71 1.13 -9.52
N MET A 174 -1.54 2.17 -9.47
CA MET A 174 -2.68 2.23 -8.55
C MET A 174 -3.94 1.57 -9.14
N SER A 175 -3.85 1.04 -10.36
CA SER A 175 -4.86 0.20 -10.98
C SER A 175 -4.19 -1.05 -11.53
N GLY A 176 -4.36 -2.19 -10.85
CA GLY A 176 -3.77 -3.48 -11.23
C GLY A 176 -2.37 -3.73 -10.65
N ASN A 177 -1.61 -4.60 -11.27
CA ASN A 177 -0.33 -5.16 -10.83
C ASN A 177 -0.48 -5.96 -9.53
N VAL A 178 -0.57 -5.32 -8.37
CA VAL A 178 -0.83 -5.97 -7.07
C VAL A 178 -1.88 -5.22 -6.27
N TRP A 179 -2.70 -5.94 -5.52
CA TRP A 179 -3.45 -5.36 -4.41
C TRP A 179 -2.50 -4.75 -3.41
N GLU A 180 -2.90 -3.64 -2.80
CA GLU A 180 -2.08 -2.90 -1.86
C GLU A 180 -2.73 -2.84 -0.49
N TRP A 181 -1.99 -3.27 0.54
CA TRP A 181 -2.41 -3.13 1.92
C TRP A 181 -2.62 -1.66 2.30
N CYS A 182 -3.78 -1.36 2.88
CA CYS A 182 -4.05 -0.11 3.58
C CYS A 182 -4.00 -0.32 5.10
N TRP A 183 -3.92 0.78 5.83
CA TRP A 183 -3.92 0.77 7.28
C TRP A 183 -5.24 0.28 7.87
N ASP A 184 -6.36 0.65 7.25
CA ASP A 184 -7.69 0.54 7.82
C ASP A 184 -8.17 -0.91 7.91
N LEU A 185 -8.95 -1.16 8.96
CA LEU A 185 -9.73 -2.38 9.11
C LEU A 185 -11.02 -2.27 8.28
N ASP A 186 -11.59 -3.40 7.96
CA ASP A 186 -12.94 -3.48 7.40
C ASP A 186 -14.01 -3.23 8.46
N ASP A 187 -15.26 -3.19 8.04
CA ASP A 187 -16.39 -2.88 8.92
C ASP A 187 -16.61 -3.97 9.99
N SER A 188 -16.09 -5.18 9.77
CA SER A 188 -16.12 -6.27 10.76
C SER A 188 -15.00 -6.20 11.79
N MET A 189 -14.04 -5.27 11.61
CA MET A 189 -12.83 -5.10 12.44
C MET A 189 -11.94 -6.34 12.49
N SER A 190 -12.05 -7.24 11.51
CA SER A 190 -11.32 -8.52 11.49
C SER A 190 -10.33 -8.67 10.35
N ALA A 191 -10.40 -7.79 9.34
CA ALA A 191 -9.54 -7.83 8.17
C ALA A 191 -9.08 -6.42 7.79
N ASN A 192 -7.95 -6.32 7.11
CA ASN A 192 -7.45 -5.04 6.61
C ASN A 192 -7.86 -4.82 5.15
N ARG A 193 -8.06 -3.56 4.81
CA ARG A 193 -8.45 -3.11 3.47
C ARG A 193 -7.32 -3.31 2.48
N LEU A 194 -7.71 -3.68 1.25
CA LEU A 194 -6.87 -3.80 0.07
C LEU A 194 -7.48 -2.99 -1.05
N ARG A 195 -6.63 -2.32 -1.83
CA ARG A 195 -7.03 -1.43 -2.93
C ARG A 195 -6.24 -1.75 -4.19
N GLY A 196 -6.77 -1.32 -5.34
CA GLY A 196 -6.08 -1.24 -6.62
C GLY A 196 -6.25 -2.42 -7.58
N GLY A 197 -6.78 -3.54 -7.17
CA GLY A 197 -6.83 -4.72 -8.05
C GLY A 197 -5.47 -5.39 -8.24
N SER A 198 -5.37 -6.37 -9.11
CA SER A 198 -4.09 -7.02 -9.38
C SER A 198 -4.04 -7.74 -10.74
N TRP A 199 -2.86 -8.17 -11.12
CA TRP A 199 -2.57 -8.97 -12.31
C TRP A 199 -3.47 -10.21 -12.50
N LYS A 200 -4.13 -10.65 -11.43
CA LYS A 200 -4.92 -11.90 -11.40
C LYS A 200 -6.44 -11.64 -11.50
N HIS A 201 -6.87 -10.40 -11.32
CA HIS A 201 -8.27 -10.04 -11.20
C HIS A 201 -8.78 -9.32 -12.46
N GLN A 202 -10.10 -9.20 -12.59
CA GLN A 202 -10.70 -8.51 -13.73
C GLN A 202 -10.36 -7.02 -13.71
N ALA A 203 -10.36 -6.38 -14.87
CA ALA A 203 -10.16 -4.94 -14.99
C ALA A 203 -11.09 -4.13 -14.08
N ALA A 204 -12.35 -4.55 -13.92
CA ALA A 204 -13.32 -3.88 -13.04
C ALA A 204 -12.86 -3.78 -11.59
N ASP A 205 -12.11 -4.77 -11.09
CA ASP A 205 -11.59 -4.80 -9.71
C ASP A 205 -10.44 -3.80 -9.50
N ALA A 206 -9.89 -3.23 -10.58
CA ALA A 206 -8.85 -2.20 -10.52
C ALA A 206 -9.40 -0.76 -10.52
N ALA A 207 -10.73 -0.57 -10.47
CA ALA A 207 -11.35 0.74 -10.34
C ALA A 207 -10.90 1.42 -9.04
N VAL A 208 -10.73 2.75 -9.08
CA VAL A 208 -10.27 3.53 -7.92
C VAL A 208 -11.19 3.45 -6.70
N THR A 209 -12.46 3.12 -6.91
CA THR A 209 -13.45 2.94 -5.84
C THR A 209 -13.51 1.51 -5.31
N TYR A 210 -12.99 0.53 -6.06
CA TYR A 210 -13.15 -0.88 -5.68
C TYR A 210 -12.25 -1.26 -4.51
N ARG A 211 -12.80 -1.99 -3.55
CA ARG A 211 -12.11 -2.40 -2.33
C ARG A 211 -12.46 -3.84 -1.94
N VAL A 212 -11.51 -4.49 -1.29
CA VAL A 212 -11.70 -5.79 -0.66
C VAL A 212 -10.98 -5.81 0.67
N SER A 213 -11.16 -6.88 1.44
CA SER A 213 -10.46 -7.07 2.72
C SER A 213 -9.88 -8.48 2.82
N ARG A 214 -8.80 -8.61 3.57
CA ARG A 214 -8.18 -9.90 3.89
C ARG A 214 -7.67 -9.90 5.32
N ALA A 215 -7.63 -11.09 5.91
CA ALA A 215 -7.00 -11.27 7.22
C ALA A 215 -5.56 -10.75 7.19
N PRO A 216 -5.10 -10.04 8.25
CA PRO A 216 -3.82 -9.33 8.25
C PRO A 216 -2.59 -10.23 8.15
N ASP A 217 -2.71 -11.52 8.40
CA ASP A 217 -1.67 -12.53 8.24
C ASP A 217 -1.58 -13.14 6.83
N SER A 218 -2.53 -12.79 5.95
CA SER A 218 -2.61 -13.31 4.58
C SER A 218 -1.37 -12.95 3.74
N ARG A 219 -0.85 -13.94 3.00
CA ARG A 219 0.28 -13.77 2.07
C ARG A 219 -0.06 -14.39 0.73
N TYR A 220 -0.25 -13.57 -0.30
CA TYR A 220 -0.64 -14.02 -1.63
C TYR A 220 0.26 -13.41 -2.71
N SER A 221 0.34 -14.10 -3.85
CA SER A 221 1.14 -13.67 -5.02
C SER A 221 0.63 -12.39 -5.69
N ALA A 222 -0.55 -11.94 -5.33
CA ALA A 222 -1.19 -10.77 -5.89
C ALA A 222 -1.34 -9.63 -4.87
N ILE A 223 -0.71 -9.72 -3.70
CA ILE A 223 -0.80 -8.70 -2.64
C ILE A 223 0.59 -8.19 -2.29
N GLY A 224 0.75 -6.88 -2.34
CA GLY A 224 1.90 -6.10 -1.92
C GLY A 224 1.47 -4.88 -1.11
N PHE A 225 2.24 -3.79 -1.17
CA PHE A 225 1.92 -2.52 -0.49
C PHE A 225 2.70 -1.36 -1.09
N ARG A 226 2.24 -0.16 -0.82
CA ARG A 226 3.00 1.08 -1.06
C ARG A 226 3.16 1.88 0.21
N LEU A 227 4.09 2.84 0.19
CA LEU A 227 4.38 3.70 1.31
C LEU A 227 3.52 4.95 1.32
N ALA A 228 3.24 5.43 2.51
CA ALA A 228 2.83 6.80 2.78
C ALA A 228 3.70 7.39 3.89
N ARG A 229 3.64 8.72 4.04
CA ARG A 229 4.29 9.47 5.12
C ARG A 229 3.51 10.75 5.37
N ASN A 230 3.49 11.22 6.62
CA ASN A 230 2.94 12.53 6.93
C ASN A 230 3.79 13.63 6.27
N ALA A 231 3.15 14.69 5.76
CA ALA A 231 3.81 15.83 5.13
C ALA A 231 4.62 16.66 6.14
#